data_7f931eb0232c51451af4d343b3fada7d
#
_entry.id   7f931eb0232c51451af4d343b3fada7d
#
_cell.length_a   1.000
_cell.length_b   1.000
_cell.length_c   1.000
_cell.angle_alpha   90.00
_cell.angle_beta   90.00
_cell.angle_gamma   90.00
#
_symmetry.space_group_name_H-M   'P 1'
#
loop_
_entity.id
_entity.type
_entity.pdbx_description
1 polymer ?
#
loop_
_entity_poly.entity_id
_entity_poly.type
_entity_poly.pdbx_seq_one_letter_code
_entity_poly.pdbx_strand_id
1 'polypeptide(L)'
;MILASIGSLYQRAIEDTGREPEFLFLVSFLLSFGFIRTSAHMIRAQVRWWPGNVEVGGTHIHHLVWGILLLLVFGYVGAVVAPASPWHELAIILFGVGAGLTLDEFALWLNLRDVYWEKEGRRSIDAVIVVAALSGLAVVGFGAWVEVADK
;
A
#
# COMPACT_ATOMS: atom_id res chain seq x y z
N MET A 1 3.83 -0.39 30.63
CA MET A 1 2.59 0.41 30.71
C MET A 1 2.19 0.97 29.35
N ILE A 2 3.02 1.72 28.60
CA ILE A 2 2.67 2.29 27.30
C ILE A 2 2.34 1.23 26.23
N LEU A 3 3.15 0.17 26.10
CA LEU A 3 2.91 -0.89 25.11
C LEU A 3 1.62 -1.69 25.40
N ALA A 4 1.29 -1.93 26.68
CA ALA A 4 0.02 -2.55 27.06
C ALA A 4 -1.18 -1.65 26.71
N SER A 5 -1.01 -0.30 26.79
CA SER A 5 -2.02 0.68 26.40
C SER A 5 -2.23 0.71 24.87
N ILE A 6 -1.15 0.64 24.07
CA ILE A 6 -1.23 0.60 22.61
C ILE A 6 -1.90 -0.69 22.14
N GLY A 7 -1.52 -1.86 22.70
CA GLY A 7 -2.14 -3.14 22.37
C GLY A 7 -3.64 -3.16 22.67
N SER A 8 -4.06 -2.67 23.85
CA SER A 8 -5.48 -2.59 24.20
C SER A 8 -6.26 -1.57 23.39
N LEU A 9 -5.60 -0.52 22.91
CA LEU A 9 -6.22 0.46 21.99
C LEU A 9 -6.44 -0.18 20.61
N TYR A 10 -5.42 -0.86 20.07
CA TYR A 10 -5.52 -1.58 18.80
C TYR A 10 -6.65 -2.60 18.84
N GLN A 11 -6.68 -3.45 19.87
CA GLN A 11 -7.71 -4.46 20.04
C GLN A 11 -9.11 -3.85 20.00
N ARG A 12 -9.37 -2.85 20.82
CA ARG A 12 -10.71 -2.21 20.90
C ARG A 12 -11.09 -1.40 19.67
N ALA A 13 -10.13 -0.71 19.03
CA ALA A 13 -10.43 0.20 17.92
C ALA A 13 -10.42 -0.50 16.55
N ILE A 14 -9.70 -1.60 16.41
CA ILE A 14 -9.47 -2.28 15.14
C ILE A 14 -10.02 -3.70 15.16
N GLU A 15 -9.51 -4.59 16.04
CA GLU A 15 -9.92 -5.99 16.07
C GLU A 15 -11.39 -6.17 16.46
N ASP A 16 -11.80 -5.61 17.59
CA ASP A 16 -13.17 -5.74 18.12
C ASP A 16 -14.22 -5.09 17.20
N THR A 17 -13.78 -4.20 16.30
CA THR A 17 -14.65 -3.52 15.32
C THR A 17 -14.63 -4.16 13.93
N GLY A 18 -13.84 -5.22 13.73
CA GLY A 18 -13.69 -5.91 12.44
C GLY A 18 -13.01 -5.09 11.35
N ARG A 19 -12.22 -4.05 11.71
CA ARG A 19 -11.53 -3.13 10.78
C ARG A 19 -10.08 -3.52 10.50
N GLU A 20 -9.70 -4.68 10.94
CA GLU A 20 -8.32 -5.15 10.77
C GLU A 20 -7.89 -5.24 9.30
N PRO A 21 -8.71 -5.75 8.37
CA PRO A 21 -8.35 -5.81 6.95
C PRO A 21 -8.04 -4.44 6.36
N GLU A 22 -8.89 -3.45 6.57
CA GLU A 22 -8.72 -2.08 6.06
C GLU A 22 -7.50 -1.40 6.70
N PHE A 23 -7.29 -1.63 7.98
CA PHE A 23 -6.13 -1.10 8.70
C PHE A 23 -4.82 -1.71 8.18
N LEU A 24 -4.74 -3.03 8.03
CA LEU A 24 -3.57 -3.73 7.50
C LEU A 24 -3.25 -3.29 6.08
N PHE A 25 -4.28 -3.18 5.23
CA PHE A 25 -4.13 -2.63 3.87
C PHE A 25 -3.55 -1.21 3.91
N LEU A 26 -4.18 -0.29 4.65
CA LEU A 26 -3.76 1.11 4.70
C LEU A 26 -2.31 1.26 5.19
N VAL A 27 -1.95 0.57 6.27
CA VAL A 27 -0.60 0.64 6.85
C VAL A 27 0.44 0.06 5.88
N SER A 28 0.21 -1.12 5.33
CA SER A 28 1.15 -1.75 4.39
C SER A 28 1.29 -0.96 3.09
N PHE A 29 0.21 -0.38 2.59
CA PHE A 29 0.18 0.52 1.44
C PHE A 29 1.05 1.77 1.67
N LEU A 30 0.84 2.47 2.78
CA LEU A 30 1.59 3.70 3.09
C LEU A 30 3.07 3.43 3.37
N LEU A 31 3.38 2.34 4.10
CA LEU A 31 4.76 1.95 4.37
C LEU A 31 5.50 1.57 3.08
N SER A 32 4.85 0.81 2.20
CA SER A 32 5.41 0.43 0.91
C SER A 32 5.66 1.64 0.02
N PHE A 33 4.68 2.53 -0.11
CA PHE A 33 4.85 3.79 -0.84
C PHE A 33 5.99 4.64 -0.28
N GLY A 34 6.02 4.86 1.04
CA GLY A 34 7.07 5.63 1.70
C GLY A 34 8.46 5.03 1.51
N PHE A 35 8.56 3.70 1.60
CA PHE A 35 9.82 2.98 1.38
C PHE A 35 10.30 3.13 -0.06
N ILE A 36 9.46 2.82 -1.06
CA ILE A 36 9.88 2.84 -2.46
C ILE A 36 10.18 4.26 -2.94
N ARG A 37 9.39 5.26 -2.51
CA ARG A 37 9.65 6.67 -2.80
C ARG A 37 10.99 7.12 -2.22
N THR A 38 11.29 6.74 -0.99
CA THR A 38 12.59 7.00 -0.36
C THR A 38 13.71 6.31 -1.12
N SER A 39 13.53 5.04 -1.49
CA SER A 39 14.49 4.27 -2.29
C SER A 39 14.80 4.97 -3.60
N ALA A 40 13.80 5.41 -4.35
CA ALA A 40 13.98 6.13 -5.62
C ALA A 40 14.79 7.43 -5.43
N HIS A 41 14.53 8.18 -4.36
CA HIS A 41 15.31 9.37 -4.03
C HIS A 41 16.78 9.04 -3.68
N MET A 42 17.03 7.96 -2.92
CA MET A 42 18.37 7.52 -2.57
C MET A 42 19.16 7.04 -3.78
N ILE A 43 18.52 6.30 -4.70
CA ILE A 43 19.13 5.87 -5.96
C ILE A 43 19.49 7.10 -6.81
N ARG A 44 18.58 8.05 -6.96
CA ARG A 44 18.83 9.30 -7.69
C ARG A 44 19.97 10.12 -7.09
N ALA A 45 20.06 10.17 -5.76
CA ALA A 45 21.13 10.84 -5.02
C ALA A 45 22.44 10.05 -5.03
N GLN A 46 22.48 8.87 -5.67
CA GLN A 46 23.64 7.98 -5.75
C GLN A 46 24.24 7.64 -4.37
N VAL A 47 23.38 7.33 -3.40
CA VAL A 47 23.79 6.96 -2.05
C VAL A 47 24.55 5.63 -2.09
N ARG A 48 25.84 5.66 -1.74
CA ARG A 48 26.81 4.57 -1.97
C ARG A 48 26.44 3.21 -1.36
N TRP A 49 25.75 3.20 -0.23
CA TRP A 49 25.38 1.97 0.48
C TRP A 49 23.98 1.48 0.13
N TRP A 50 23.20 2.26 -0.66
CA TRP A 50 21.87 1.89 -1.08
C TRP A 50 21.90 1.03 -2.35
N PRO A 51 21.09 -0.04 -2.45
CA PRO A 51 20.98 -0.82 -3.69
C PRO A 51 20.58 0.06 -4.87
N GLY A 52 21.20 -0.17 -6.02
CA GLY A 52 20.85 0.52 -7.26
C GLY A 52 19.56 0.00 -7.90
N ASN A 53 19.34 0.42 -9.15
CA ASN A 53 18.22 -0.07 -9.97
C ASN A 53 18.32 -1.58 -10.22
N VAL A 54 17.16 -2.21 -10.36
CA VAL A 54 17.06 -3.62 -10.80
C VAL A 54 17.11 -3.64 -12.32
N GLU A 55 18.11 -4.33 -12.88
CA GLU A 55 18.26 -4.50 -14.32
C GLU A 55 18.33 -5.98 -14.66
N VAL A 56 17.59 -6.40 -15.69
CA VAL A 56 17.59 -7.75 -16.20
C VAL A 56 17.80 -7.71 -17.71
N GLY A 57 18.91 -8.30 -18.18
CA GLY A 57 19.23 -8.33 -19.62
C GLY A 57 19.40 -6.93 -20.24
N GLY A 58 19.86 -5.94 -19.47
CA GLY A 58 20.01 -4.54 -19.91
C GLY A 58 18.69 -3.73 -19.91
N THR A 59 17.61 -4.32 -19.41
CA THR A 59 16.31 -3.63 -19.24
C THR A 59 16.12 -3.22 -17.80
N HIS A 60 15.86 -1.94 -17.55
CA HIS A 60 15.46 -1.44 -16.25
C HIS A 60 14.07 -1.96 -15.89
N ILE A 61 13.95 -2.66 -14.78
CA ILE A 61 12.67 -3.18 -14.29
C ILE A 61 12.12 -2.20 -13.26
N HIS A 62 11.04 -1.55 -13.63
CA HIS A 62 10.29 -0.68 -12.74
C HIS A 62 9.64 -1.47 -11.60
N HIS A 63 9.61 -0.91 -10.41
CA HIS A 63 8.97 -1.55 -9.25
C HIS A 63 7.46 -1.73 -9.43
N LEU A 64 6.85 -0.99 -10.33
CA LEU A 64 5.50 -1.19 -10.85
C LEU A 64 5.22 -2.65 -11.23
N VAL A 65 6.16 -3.33 -11.89
CA VAL A 65 5.99 -4.72 -12.33
C VAL A 65 5.78 -5.65 -11.13
N TRP A 66 6.61 -5.49 -10.11
CA TRP A 66 6.48 -6.24 -8.86
C TRP A 66 5.19 -5.89 -8.13
N GLY A 67 4.80 -4.60 -8.15
CA GLY A 67 3.54 -4.14 -7.58
C GLY A 67 2.34 -4.81 -8.24
N ILE A 68 2.28 -4.86 -9.56
CA ILE A 68 1.19 -5.52 -10.32
C ILE A 68 1.14 -7.01 -10.01
N LEU A 69 2.29 -7.70 -9.97
CA LEU A 69 2.34 -9.13 -9.66
C LEU A 69 1.78 -9.41 -8.25
N LEU A 70 2.16 -8.60 -7.26
CA LEU A 70 1.62 -8.72 -5.91
C LEU A 70 0.11 -8.48 -5.88
N LEU A 71 -0.39 -7.44 -6.57
CA LEU A 71 -1.83 -7.17 -6.66
C LEU A 71 -2.59 -8.34 -7.28
N LEU A 72 -2.10 -8.90 -8.38
CA LEU A 72 -2.77 -10.02 -9.06
C LEU A 72 -2.78 -11.29 -8.19
N VAL A 73 -1.62 -11.66 -7.64
CA VAL A 73 -1.49 -12.88 -6.82
C VAL A 73 -2.31 -12.75 -5.53
N PHE A 74 -2.07 -11.71 -4.76
CA PHE A 74 -2.69 -11.59 -3.43
C PHE A 74 -4.12 -11.05 -3.47
N GLY A 75 -4.49 -10.32 -4.52
CA GLY A 75 -5.88 -10.03 -4.82
C GLY A 75 -6.67 -11.31 -5.14
N TYR A 76 -6.11 -12.22 -5.94
CA TYR A 76 -6.71 -13.53 -6.20
C TYR A 76 -6.77 -14.39 -4.92
N VAL A 77 -5.67 -14.48 -4.18
CA VAL A 77 -5.63 -15.23 -2.92
C VAL A 77 -6.68 -14.72 -1.92
N GLY A 78 -6.77 -13.40 -1.73
CA GLY A 78 -7.75 -12.82 -0.80
C GLY A 78 -9.19 -13.00 -1.26
N ALA A 79 -9.49 -12.77 -2.55
CA ALA A 79 -10.85 -12.78 -3.07
C ALA A 79 -11.39 -14.17 -3.41
N VAL A 80 -10.54 -15.10 -3.89
CA VAL A 80 -10.98 -16.39 -4.43
C VAL A 80 -10.62 -17.55 -3.50
N VAL A 81 -9.37 -17.58 -2.99
CA VAL A 81 -8.94 -18.63 -2.08
C VAL A 81 -9.48 -18.39 -0.68
N ALA A 82 -9.55 -17.13 -0.26
CA ALA A 82 -10.05 -16.67 1.04
C ALA A 82 -9.52 -17.52 2.20
N PRO A 83 -8.20 -17.62 2.38
CA PRO A 83 -7.61 -18.49 3.39
C PRO A 83 -7.99 -18.03 4.80
N ALA A 84 -7.93 -18.94 5.76
CA ALA A 84 -8.10 -18.58 7.17
C ALA A 84 -6.86 -17.81 7.69
N SER A 85 -7.05 -17.10 8.83
CA SER A 85 -5.96 -16.48 9.59
C SER A 85 -4.85 -17.52 9.92
N PRO A 86 -3.56 -17.14 9.87
CA PRO A 86 -3.00 -15.79 9.59
C PRO A 86 -2.73 -15.51 8.10
N TRP A 87 -3.11 -16.41 7.19
CA TRP A 87 -2.80 -16.28 5.78
C TRP A 87 -3.64 -15.22 5.06
N HIS A 88 -4.85 -14.95 5.59
CA HIS A 88 -5.73 -13.91 5.09
C HIS A 88 -5.10 -12.52 5.32
N GLU A 89 -4.65 -12.26 6.54
CA GLU A 89 -3.98 -11.00 6.91
C GLU A 89 -2.69 -10.80 6.12
N LEU A 90 -1.92 -11.87 5.92
CA LEU A 90 -0.72 -11.81 5.08
C LEU A 90 -1.06 -11.44 3.63
N ALA A 91 -2.13 -12.01 3.08
CA ALA A 91 -2.57 -11.67 1.72
C ALA A 91 -2.97 -10.20 1.60
N ILE A 92 -3.68 -9.65 2.59
CA ILE A 92 -4.05 -8.23 2.65
C ILE A 92 -2.81 -7.33 2.72
N ILE A 93 -1.85 -7.67 3.57
CA ILE A 93 -0.60 -6.92 3.70
C ILE A 93 0.15 -6.89 2.35
N LEU A 94 0.31 -8.05 1.70
CA LEU A 94 1.03 -8.14 0.43
C LEU A 94 0.26 -7.49 -0.72
N PHE A 95 -1.07 -7.48 -0.68
CA PHE A 95 -1.91 -6.70 -1.59
C PHE A 95 -1.69 -5.19 -1.39
N GLY A 96 -1.66 -4.71 -0.15
CA GLY A 96 -1.35 -3.31 0.18
C GLY A 96 0.06 -2.90 -0.26
N VAL A 97 1.07 -3.77 -0.06
CA VAL A 97 2.42 -3.54 -0.59
C VAL A 97 2.39 -3.40 -2.11
N GLY A 98 1.70 -4.30 -2.81
CA GLY A 98 1.54 -4.25 -4.25
C GLY A 98 0.90 -2.93 -4.73
N ALA A 99 -0.14 -2.47 -4.03
CA ALA A 99 -0.80 -1.20 -4.31
C ALA A 99 0.15 0.00 -4.15
N GLY A 100 0.96 0.03 -3.09
CA GLY A 100 1.94 1.09 -2.84
C GLY A 100 3.01 1.17 -3.93
N LEU A 101 3.60 0.04 -4.31
CA LEU A 101 4.57 -0.04 -5.40
C LEU A 101 3.96 0.39 -6.74
N THR A 102 2.74 -0.03 -7.02
CA THR A 102 2.06 0.25 -8.28
C THR A 102 1.69 1.73 -8.42
N LEU A 103 1.12 2.33 -7.37
CA LEU A 103 0.66 3.72 -7.41
C LEU A 103 1.80 4.74 -7.30
N ASP A 104 2.98 4.34 -6.80
CA ASP A 104 4.16 5.21 -6.85
C ASP A 104 4.56 5.56 -8.29
N GLU A 105 4.28 4.67 -9.24
CA GLU A 105 4.53 4.90 -10.68
C GLU A 105 3.23 5.11 -11.50
N PHE A 106 2.12 5.53 -10.88
CA PHE A 106 0.84 5.76 -11.55
C PHE A 106 0.94 6.74 -12.74
N ALA A 107 1.78 7.75 -12.62
CA ALA A 107 2.02 8.72 -13.69
C ALA A 107 2.64 8.08 -14.95
N LEU A 108 3.44 7.01 -14.79
CA LEU A 108 3.98 6.25 -15.91
C LEU A 108 2.87 5.60 -16.73
N TRP A 109 1.83 5.05 -16.09
CA TRP A 109 0.68 4.47 -16.79
C TRP A 109 -0.08 5.50 -17.62
N LEU A 110 -0.29 6.68 -17.03
CA LEU A 110 -1.05 7.74 -17.72
C LEU A 110 -0.31 8.32 -18.91
N ASN A 111 1.02 8.37 -18.86
CA ASN A 111 1.82 9.04 -19.89
C ASN A 111 2.52 8.05 -20.82
N LEU A 112 2.50 6.75 -20.54
CA LEU A 112 3.17 5.66 -21.26
C LEU A 112 4.68 5.92 -21.49
N ARG A 113 5.28 6.67 -20.57
CA ARG A 113 6.71 6.99 -20.50
C ARG A 113 7.11 7.29 -19.06
N ASP A 114 8.38 7.13 -18.75
CA ASP A 114 8.90 7.49 -17.43
C ASP A 114 8.88 9.01 -17.23
N VAL A 115 7.97 9.48 -16.39
CA VAL A 115 7.79 10.89 -16.00
C VAL A 115 7.98 11.07 -14.49
N TYR A 116 8.59 10.11 -13.82
CA TYR A 116 8.69 10.06 -12.37
C TYR A 116 9.24 11.36 -11.75
N TRP A 117 10.24 11.96 -12.41
CA TRP A 117 10.92 13.18 -11.97
C TRP A 117 10.42 14.45 -12.68
N GLU A 118 9.45 14.34 -13.54
CA GLU A 118 8.82 15.46 -14.25
C GLU A 118 7.63 16.02 -13.45
N LYS A 119 7.01 17.10 -13.92
CA LYS A 119 5.81 17.69 -13.28
C LYS A 119 4.64 16.71 -13.24
N GLU A 120 4.52 15.89 -14.26
CA GLU A 120 3.50 14.85 -14.42
C GLU A 120 3.62 13.74 -13.36
N GLY A 121 4.83 13.49 -12.85
CA GLY A 121 5.11 12.53 -11.80
C GLY A 121 4.35 12.82 -10.49
N ARG A 122 3.93 14.07 -10.27
CA ARG A 122 3.09 14.45 -9.12
C ARG A 122 1.77 13.69 -9.09
N ARG A 123 1.22 13.28 -10.24
CA ARG A 123 -0.03 12.52 -10.32
C ARG A 123 0.01 11.20 -9.54
N SER A 124 1.19 10.58 -9.43
CA SER A 124 1.37 9.41 -8.56
C SER A 124 1.12 9.74 -7.09
N ILE A 125 1.64 10.88 -6.62
CA ILE A 125 1.41 11.34 -5.24
C ILE A 125 -0.06 11.63 -5.01
N ASP A 126 -0.71 12.31 -5.96
CA ASP A 126 -2.14 12.63 -5.87
C ASP A 126 -2.99 11.36 -5.82
N ALA A 127 -2.67 10.33 -6.63
CA ALA A 127 -3.34 9.03 -6.60
C ALA A 127 -3.18 8.33 -5.25
N VAL A 128 -1.97 8.32 -4.68
CA VAL A 128 -1.69 7.75 -3.36
C VAL A 128 -2.48 8.48 -2.26
N ILE A 129 -2.54 9.82 -2.31
CA ILE A 129 -3.32 10.62 -1.34
C ILE A 129 -4.81 10.24 -1.41
N VAL A 130 -5.36 10.11 -2.62
CA VAL A 130 -6.78 9.74 -2.80
C VAL A 130 -7.05 8.35 -2.22
N VAL A 131 -6.23 7.35 -2.56
CA VAL A 131 -6.41 5.98 -2.05
C VAL A 131 -6.21 5.94 -0.54
N ALA A 132 -5.21 6.62 0.01
CA ALA A 132 -4.98 6.71 1.45
C ALA A 132 -6.17 7.37 2.18
N ALA A 133 -6.72 8.44 1.61
CA ALA A 133 -7.88 9.13 2.19
C ALA A 133 -9.13 8.22 2.19
N LEU A 134 -9.42 7.55 1.07
CA LEU A 134 -10.55 6.63 0.97
C LEU A 134 -10.40 5.44 1.92
N SER A 135 -9.21 4.84 1.99
CA SER A 135 -8.93 3.74 2.92
C SER A 135 -8.99 4.20 4.38
N GLY A 136 -8.48 5.39 4.68
CA GLY A 136 -8.60 5.99 6.01
C GLY A 136 -10.05 6.25 6.41
N LEU A 137 -10.88 6.72 5.48
CA LEU A 137 -12.32 6.88 5.70
C LEU A 137 -13.01 5.51 5.93
N ALA A 138 -12.59 4.45 5.24
CA ALA A 138 -13.11 3.10 5.49
C ALA A 138 -12.76 2.63 6.91
N VAL A 139 -11.51 2.82 7.35
CA VAL A 139 -11.08 2.48 8.72
C VAL A 139 -11.85 3.26 9.78
N VAL A 140 -12.11 4.56 9.56
CA VAL A 140 -12.75 5.43 10.56
C VAL A 140 -14.27 5.46 10.43
N GLY A 141 -14.79 5.45 9.19
CA GLY A 141 -16.17 5.80 8.87
C GLY A 141 -17.17 4.63 8.92
N PHE A 142 -16.74 3.38 8.73
CA PHE A 142 -17.67 2.25 8.61
C PHE A 142 -18.51 2.01 9.88
N GLY A 143 -17.93 2.26 11.08
CA GLY A 143 -18.66 2.14 12.35
C GLY A 143 -19.75 3.20 12.53
N ALA A 144 -19.54 4.40 12.02
CA ALA A 144 -20.55 5.47 12.09
C ALA A 144 -21.75 5.20 11.17
N TRP A 145 -21.53 4.56 10.00
CA TRP A 145 -22.59 4.20 9.07
C TRP A 145 -23.48 3.05 9.57
N VAL A 146 -22.89 2.04 10.21
CA VAL A 146 -23.64 0.93 10.81
C VAL A 146 -24.54 1.45 11.93
N GLU A 147 -24.04 2.35 12.78
CA GLU A 147 -24.81 2.94 13.88
C GLU A 147 -25.97 3.85 13.41
N VAL A 148 -25.84 4.46 12.23
CA VAL A 148 -26.91 5.28 11.60
C VAL A 148 -27.92 4.40 10.87
N ALA A 149 -27.50 3.28 10.27
CA ALA A 149 -28.38 2.39 9.53
C ALA A 149 -29.26 1.51 10.44
N ASP A 150 -28.86 1.30 11.69
CA ASP A 150 -29.62 0.52 12.70
C ASP A 150 -30.62 1.36 13.52
N LYS A 151 -30.76 2.67 13.21
CA LYS A 151 -31.74 3.59 13.81
C LYS A 151 -32.87 3.91 12.84
#